data_79ddc696efb4b7192f0b5e7e1ce29ee8
#
_entry.id   79ddc696efb4b7192f0b5e7e1ce29ee8
#
_cell.length_a   1.000
_cell.length_b   1.000
_cell.length_c   1.000
_cell.angle_alpha   90.00
_cell.angle_beta   90.00
_cell.angle_gamma   90.00
#
_symmetry.space_group_name_H-M   'P 1'
#
loop_
_entity.id
_entity.type
_entity.pdbx_description
1 polymer ?
#
loop_
_entity_poly.entity_id
_entity_poly.type
_entity_poly.pdbx_seq_one_letter_code
_entity_poly.pdbx_strand_id
1 'polypeptide(L)'
;GIIEAMESNEYKSIIGVQWHPEWLGDDGLPLFSWLVERANEFREAKELHERILTLDTHCDTPMFFPQGVRFDQRDPRVLYDLHKMTEGRHDAVIMAAYLPQPQLGEQFSQKVDIAGIIRHNPQLQGLSTQLSPTQYADLIFDKLEQIVDENSDYISIARTPADLYEDKRKNRKSIMFG
;
A
#
# COMPACT_ATOMS: atom_id res chain seq x y z
N GLY A 1 27.77 31.61 -5.37
CA GLY A 1 26.43 32.22 -5.45
C GLY A 1 25.64 31.95 -4.20
N ILE A 2 24.70 32.80 -3.87
CA ILE A 2 23.75 32.61 -2.78
C ILE A 2 22.59 31.79 -3.33
N ILE A 3 22.15 30.76 -2.61
CA ILE A 3 20.94 30.00 -2.95
C ILE A 3 19.77 30.82 -2.41
N GLU A 4 18.91 31.31 -3.28
CA GLU A 4 17.78 32.17 -2.89
C GLU A 4 16.46 31.38 -2.87
N ALA A 5 16.37 30.27 -3.65
CA ALA A 5 15.22 29.37 -3.67
C ALA A 5 15.65 27.92 -3.87
N MET A 6 14.83 27.02 -3.39
CA MET A 6 14.96 25.57 -3.59
C MET A 6 13.60 24.98 -3.90
N GLU A 7 13.57 23.99 -4.79
CA GLU A 7 12.41 23.12 -5.01
C GLU A 7 12.78 21.66 -4.80
N SER A 8 11.84 20.82 -4.45
CA SER A 8 12.06 19.39 -4.33
C SER A 8 11.93 18.72 -5.70
N ASN A 9 12.94 17.93 -6.06
CA ASN A 9 12.88 17.05 -7.24
C ASN A 9 12.11 15.76 -6.95
N GLU A 10 11.95 15.40 -5.67
CA GLU A 10 11.35 14.17 -5.22
C GLU A 10 9.86 14.35 -4.87
N TYR A 11 9.53 15.46 -4.26
CA TYR A 11 8.17 15.78 -3.84
C TYR A 11 7.62 16.96 -4.63
N LYS A 12 6.45 16.75 -5.27
CA LYS A 12 5.76 17.82 -5.99
C LYS A 12 5.25 18.89 -5.02
N SER A 13 5.27 20.13 -5.47
CA SER A 13 4.69 21.28 -4.73
C SER A 13 5.40 21.65 -3.43
N ILE A 14 6.71 21.43 -3.33
CA ILE A 14 7.56 21.94 -2.24
C ILE A 14 8.55 22.94 -2.80
N ILE A 15 8.41 24.19 -2.37
CA ILE A 15 9.33 25.32 -2.66
C ILE A 15 9.72 25.95 -1.35
N GLY A 16 11.01 26.22 -1.18
CA GLY A 16 11.54 27.05 -0.12
C GLY A 16 12.18 28.30 -0.70
N VAL A 17 11.90 29.48 -0.14
CA VAL A 17 12.49 30.74 -0.55
C VAL A 17 13.14 31.45 0.64
N GLN A 18 14.21 32.22 0.42
CA GLN A 18 14.90 32.98 1.46
C GLN A 18 14.44 34.44 1.57
N TRP A 19 13.71 34.95 0.58
CA TRP A 19 13.13 36.28 0.60
C TRP A 19 11.71 36.29 1.17
N HIS A 20 11.15 37.48 1.33
CA HIS A 20 9.81 37.72 1.80
C HIS A 20 8.87 38.03 0.62
N PRO A 21 8.25 37.04 -0.02
CA PRO A 21 7.36 37.25 -1.17
C PRO A 21 6.15 38.11 -0.81
N GLU A 22 5.70 38.08 0.44
CA GLU A 22 4.59 38.90 0.95
C GLU A 22 4.88 40.39 0.97
N TRP A 23 6.17 40.77 0.87
CA TRP A 23 6.58 42.18 0.85
C TRP A 23 6.80 42.74 -0.56
N LEU A 24 6.74 41.88 -1.56
CA LEU A 24 7.00 42.25 -2.96
C LEU A 24 5.75 42.73 -3.70
N GLY A 25 4.60 42.88 -3.02
CA GLY A 25 3.36 43.30 -3.67
C GLY A 25 3.00 42.37 -4.84
N ASP A 26 2.73 42.96 -6.00
CA ASP A 26 2.32 42.20 -7.20
C ASP A 26 3.41 41.25 -7.71
N ASP A 27 4.68 41.50 -7.49
CA ASP A 27 5.78 40.62 -7.89
C ASP A 27 5.84 39.33 -7.04
N GLY A 28 5.32 39.35 -5.84
CA GLY A 28 5.22 38.19 -4.97
C GLY A 28 3.99 37.30 -5.23
N LEU A 29 2.94 37.85 -5.86
CA LEU A 29 1.67 37.16 -6.12
C LEU A 29 1.82 35.86 -6.91
N PRO A 30 2.69 35.71 -7.92
CA PRO A 30 2.81 34.46 -8.67
C PRO A 30 3.13 33.27 -7.81
N LEU A 31 3.96 33.39 -6.77
CA LEU A 31 4.29 32.30 -5.86
C LEU A 31 3.06 31.84 -5.05
N PHE A 32 2.30 32.80 -4.52
CA PHE A 32 1.07 32.50 -3.79
C PHE A 32 -0.02 31.93 -4.67
N SER A 33 -0.18 32.45 -5.90
CA SER A 33 -1.13 31.92 -6.89
C SER A 33 -0.81 30.47 -7.25
N TRP A 34 0.47 30.17 -7.49
CA TRP A 34 0.93 28.80 -7.75
C TRP A 34 0.61 27.87 -6.56
N LEU A 35 0.87 28.30 -5.31
CA LEU A 35 0.55 27.50 -4.12
C LEU A 35 -0.96 27.22 -4.01
N VAL A 36 -1.80 28.22 -4.24
CA VAL A 36 -3.26 28.07 -4.21
C VAL A 36 -3.74 27.11 -5.30
N GLU A 37 -3.17 27.22 -6.49
CA GLU A 37 -3.47 26.30 -7.61
C GLU A 37 -3.15 24.84 -7.24
N ARG A 38 -1.94 24.58 -6.72
CA ARG A 38 -1.55 23.23 -6.27
C ARG A 38 -2.45 22.70 -5.16
N ALA A 39 -2.81 23.54 -4.21
CA ALA A 39 -3.73 23.17 -3.13
C ALA A 39 -5.14 22.83 -3.66
N ASN A 40 -5.64 23.55 -4.65
CA ASN A 40 -6.92 23.27 -5.29
C ASN A 40 -6.90 21.95 -6.07
N GLU A 41 -5.87 21.70 -6.88
CA GLU A 41 -5.72 20.41 -7.60
C GLU A 41 -5.70 19.22 -6.64
N PHE A 42 -4.98 19.34 -5.53
CA PHE A 42 -4.92 18.29 -4.52
C PHE A 42 -6.29 18.06 -3.86
N ARG A 43 -7.02 19.14 -3.55
CA ARG A 43 -8.38 19.04 -3.02
C ARG A 43 -9.33 18.37 -3.99
N GLU A 44 -9.33 18.77 -5.26
CA GLU A 44 -10.20 18.19 -6.29
C GLU A 44 -9.94 16.70 -6.50
N ALA A 45 -8.67 16.28 -6.50
CA ALA A 45 -8.30 14.87 -6.60
C ALA A 45 -8.84 14.07 -5.39
N LYS A 46 -8.73 14.61 -4.18
CA LYS A 46 -9.28 13.97 -2.98
C LYS A 46 -10.80 13.89 -2.99
N GLU A 47 -11.48 14.94 -3.40
CA GLU A 47 -12.94 14.97 -3.54
C GLU A 47 -13.43 13.97 -4.60
N LEU A 48 -12.66 13.78 -5.69
CA LEU A 48 -12.95 12.76 -6.68
C LEU A 48 -12.86 11.35 -6.09
N HIS A 49 -11.77 11.03 -5.37
CA HIS A 49 -11.60 9.73 -4.72
C HIS A 49 -12.68 9.43 -3.67
N GLU A 50 -13.21 10.45 -3.01
CA GLU A 50 -14.35 10.29 -2.08
C GLU A 50 -15.65 9.88 -2.79
N ARG A 51 -15.86 10.36 -4.00
CA ARG A 51 -17.11 10.12 -4.77
C ARG A 51 -17.10 8.82 -5.57
N ILE A 52 -15.93 8.39 -6.06
CA ILE A 52 -15.79 7.18 -6.85
C ILE A 52 -15.31 6.02 -5.98
N LEU A 53 -15.61 4.79 -6.38
CA LEU A 53 -15.00 3.59 -5.83
C LEU A 53 -13.69 3.32 -6.57
N THR A 54 -12.57 3.33 -5.85
CA THR A 54 -11.25 3.03 -6.41
C THR A 54 -10.86 1.58 -6.10
N LEU A 55 -10.42 0.85 -7.11
CA LEU A 55 -9.99 -0.54 -7.00
C LEU A 55 -8.66 -0.74 -7.73
N ASP A 56 -7.65 -1.20 -7.00
CA ASP A 56 -6.44 -1.78 -7.57
C ASP A 56 -6.66 -3.28 -7.77
N THR A 57 -6.50 -3.75 -9.00
CA THR A 57 -6.78 -5.13 -9.38
C THR A 57 -5.60 -6.08 -9.18
N HIS A 58 -4.45 -5.60 -8.71
CA HIS A 58 -3.30 -6.45 -8.46
C HIS A 58 -2.27 -5.79 -7.52
N CYS A 59 -2.03 -6.41 -6.38
CA CYS A 59 -1.00 -5.97 -5.43
C CYS A 59 -0.20 -7.16 -4.91
N ASP A 60 1.11 -7.12 -5.10
CA ASP A 60 2.04 -8.18 -4.69
C ASP A 60 2.58 -8.04 -3.25
N THR A 61 2.10 -7.08 -2.46
CA THR A 61 2.52 -6.93 -1.06
C THR A 61 2.46 -8.26 -0.27
N PRO A 62 1.46 -9.15 -0.48
CA PRO A 62 1.38 -10.43 0.23
C PRO A 62 2.58 -11.37 0.03
N MET A 63 3.35 -11.21 -1.05
CA MET A 63 4.58 -12.01 -1.25
C MET A 63 5.60 -11.88 -0.10
N PHE A 64 5.51 -10.81 0.69
CA PHE A 64 6.39 -10.55 1.83
C PHE A 64 5.81 -11.02 3.18
N PHE A 65 4.56 -11.47 3.24
CA PHE A 65 3.92 -11.94 4.47
C PHE A 65 4.61 -13.15 5.09
N PRO A 66 5.05 -14.16 4.30
CA PRO A 66 5.82 -15.27 4.84
C PRO A 66 7.14 -14.84 5.52
N GLN A 67 7.71 -13.67 5.13
CA GLN A 67 8.91 -13.07 5.71
C GLN A 67 8.60 -12.08 6.84
N GLY A 68 7.39 -12.09 7.39
CA GLY A 68 6.99 -11.32 8.55
C GLY A 68 6.55 -9.88 8.27
N VAL A 69 6.35 -9.48 7.01
CA VAL A 69 5.66 -8.23 6.70
C VAL A 69 4.19 -8.35 7.07
N ARG A 70 3.63 -7.27 7.60
CA ARG A 70 2.20 -7.16 7.88
C ARG A 70 1.62 -5.97 7.12
N PHE A 71 0.46 -6.17 6.51
CA PHE A 71 -0.21 -5.12 5.75
C PHE A 71 -0.72 -3.95 6.62
N ASP A 72 -1.05 -4.21 7.88
CA ASP A 72 -1.51 -3.23 8.86
C ASP A 72 -0.38 -2.43 9.53
N GLN A 73 0.87 -2.69 9.17
CA GLN A 73 2.05 -2.01 9.72
C GLN A 73 2.87 -1.36 8.60
N ARG A 74 3.52 -0.23 8.93
CA ARG A 74 4.48 0.39 8.01
C ARG A 74 5.76 -0.43 7.97
N ASP A 75 6.16 -0.84 6.76
CA ASP A 75 7.39 -1.57 6.52
C ASP A 75 8.11 -0.97 5.30
N PRO A 76 9.40 -0.60 5.39
CA PRO A 76 10.13 0.00 4.27
C PRO A 76 10.35 -0.97 3.09
N ARG A 77 10.13 -2.27 3.28
CA ARG A 77 10.25 -3.29 2.24
C ARG A 77 9.08 -3.26 1.25
N VAL A 78 7.95 -2.62 1.61
CA VAL A 78 6.75 -2.57 0.77
C VAL A 78 6.33 -1.14 0.45
N LEU A 79 5.84 -0.94 -0.75
CA LEU A 79 5.36 0.37 -1.22
C LEU A 79 3.87 0.60 -0.93
N TYR A 80 3.13 -0.45 -0.56
CA TYR A 80 1.71 -0.41 -0.30
C TYR A 80 1.37 -1.14 0.99
N ASP A 81 0.71 -0.43 1.90
CA ASP A 81 0.24 -0.89 3.20
C ASP A 81 -1.10 -0.20 3.55
N LEU A 82 -1.77 -0.63 4.61
CA LEU A 82 -3.06 -0.09 5.04
C LEU A 82 -3.00 1.42 5.34
N HIS A 83 -1.88 1.91 5.86
CA HIS A 83 -1.71 3.33 6.13
C HIS A 83 -1.65 4.15 4.85
N LYS A 84 -0.86 3.71 3.86
CA LYS A 84 -0.76 4.37 2.55
C LYS A 84 -2.06 4.27 1.77
N MET A 85 -2.75 3.11 1.83
CA MET A 85 -4.09 2.93 1.27
C MET A 85 -5.07 3.96 1.83
N THR A 86 -5.02 4.18 3.15
CA THR A 86 -5.89 5.14 3.84
C THR A 86 -5.52 6.59 3.50
N GLU A 87 -4.23 6.94 3.53
CA GLU A 87 -3.72 8.27 3.18
C GLU A 87 -4.04 8.66 1.73
N GLY A 88 -3.90 7.69 0.81
CA GLY A 88 -4.25 7.85 -0.61
C GLY A 88 -5.75 7.81 -0.90
N ARG A 89 -6.60 7.58 0.13
CA ARG A 89 -8.05 7.41 -0.03
C ARG A 89 -8.43 6.33 -1.04
N HIS A 90 -7.61 5.29 -1.11
CA HIS A 90 -7.86 4.13 -1.95
C HIS A 90 -8.85 3.20 -1.24
N ASP A 91 -9.85 2.67 -1.95
CA ASP A 91 -10.97 1.96 -1.32
C ASP A 91 -10.79 0.44 -1.29
N ALA A 92 -10.31 -0.14 -2.37
CA ALA A 92 -10.25 -1.58 -2.53
C ALA A 92 -8.99 -2.06 -3.27
N VAL A 93 -8.52 -3.27 -2.92
CA VAL A 93 -7.35 -3.88 -3.56
C VAL A 93 -7.50 -5.39 -3.65
N ILE A 94 -7.05 -5.97 -4.79
CA ILE A 94 -6.88 -7.42 -4.92
C ILE A 94 -5.45 -7.76 -4.49
N MET A 95 -5.33 -8.53 -3.41
CA MET A 95 -4.09 -9.01 -2.85
C MET A 95 -3.71 -10.33 -3.50
N ALA A 96 -2.65 -10.33 -4.31
CA ALA A 96 -2.20 -11.50 -5.05
C ALA A 96 -1.31 -12.41 -4.21
N ALA A 97 -1.63 -13.70 -4.19
CA ALA A 97 -0.75 -14.72 -3.62
C ALA A 97 0.32 -15.11 -4.64
N TYR A 98 1.34 -14.26 -4.81
CA TYR A 98 2.43 -14.55 -5.72
C TYR A 98 3.21 -15.81 -5.32
N LEU A 99 3.28 -16.77 -6.24
CA LEU A 99 4.05 -18.00 -6.07
C LEU A 99 5.31 -17.95 -6.96
N PRO A 100 6.52 -18.03 -6.39
CA PRO A 100 7.75 -18.12 -7.18
C PRO A 100 7.70 -19.29 -8.15
N GLN A 101 7.97 -19.04 -9.44
CA GLN A 101 7.93 -20.08 -10.47
C GLN A 101 9.28 -20.80 -10.57
N PRO A 102 9.34 -22.12 -10.32
CA PRO A 102 10.55 -22.89 -10.53
C PRO A 102 10.84 -23.05 -12.04
N GLN A 103 12.11 -23.07 -12.40
CA GLN A 103 12.52 -23.41 -13.75
C GLN A 103 12.41 -24.93 -14.01
N LEU A 104 12.55 -25.35 -15.26
CA LEU A 104 12.50 -26.76 -15.61
C LEU A 104 13.59 -27.54 -14.83
N GLY A 105 13.15 -28.53 -14.04
CA GLY A 105 14.02 -29.35 -13.19
C GLY A 105 14.26 -28.79 -11.79
N GLU A 106 13.78 -27.60 -11.45
CA GLU A 106 13.82 -27.06 -10.10
C GLU A 106 12.57 -27.43 -9.31
N GLN A 107 12.72 -27.54 -7.97
CA GLN A 107 11.58 -27.69 -7.06
C GLN A 107 11.18 -26.32 -6.50
N PHE A 108 9.89 -26.14 -6.19
CA PHE A 108 9.36 -24.92 -5.58
C PHE A 108 10.11 -24.53 -4.30
N SER A 109 10.42 -25.52 -3.45
CA SER A 109 11.15 -25.33 -2.20
C SER A 109 12.54 -24.71 -2.36
N GLN A 110 13.13 -24.77 -3.56
CA GLN A 110 14.42 -24.11 -3.88
C GLN A 110 14.26 -22.63 -4.19
N LYS A 111 13.05 -22.15 -4.43
CA LYS A 111 12.74 -20.76 -4.76
C LYS A 111 12.31 -19.94 -3.55
N VAL A 112 12.11 -20.57 -2.40
CA VAL A 112 11.63 -19.91 -1.18
C VAL A 112 12.64 -20.07 -0.04
N ASP A 113 12.82 -19.03 0.77
CA ASP A 113 13.63 -19.11 2.00
C ASP A 113 12.81 -19.78 3.12
N ILE A 114 12.79 -21.12 3.10
CA ILE A 114 12.05 -21.91 4.09
C ILE A 114 12.52 -21.59 5.53
N ALA A 115 13.81 -21.39 5.75
CA ALA A 115 14.33 -21.07 7.09
C ALA A 115 13.83 -19.70 7.58
N GLY A 116 13.80 -18.70 6.70
CA GLY A 116 13.21 -17.41 6.98
C GLY A 116 11.71 -17.49 7.24
N ILE A 117 10.99 -18.27 6.44
CA ILE A 117 9.55 -18.50 6.61
C ILE A 117 9.26 -19.13 7.98
N ILE A 118 9.94 -20.19 8.37
CA ILE A 118 9.79 -20.85 9.67
C ILE A 118 10.10 -19.90 10.81
N ARG A 119 11.13 -19.06 10.68
CA ARG A 119 11.50 -18.07 11.71
C ARG A 119 10.34 -17.10 12.02
N HIS A 120 9.62 -16.67 10.99
CA HIS A 120 8.47 -15.77 11.13
C HIS A 120 7.13 -16.50 11.32
N ASN A 121 7.13 -17.83 11.25
CA ASN A 121 5.95 -18.68 11.37
C ASN A 121 6.25 -19.92 12.24
N PRO A 122 6.39 -19.74 13.56
CA PRO A 122 6.81 -20.84 14.47
C PRO A 122 5.88 -22.06 14.43
N GLN A 123 4.60 -21.88 14.06
CA GLN A 123 3.64 -22.95 13.89
C GLN A 123 4.02 -23.94 12.77
N LEU A 124 4.90 -23.52 11.85
CA LEU A 124 5.45 -24.36 10.79
C LEU A 124 6.67 -25.20 11.23
N GLN A 125 7.11 -25.07 12.49
CA GLN A 125 8.17 -25.90 13.05
C GLN A 125 7.69 -27.36 13.08
N GLY A 126 8.33 -28.21 12.27
CA GLY A 126 7.95 -29.62 12.12
C GLY A 126 7.31 -29.97 10.77
N LEU A 127 6.94 -28.99 9.97
CA LEU A 127 6.76 -29.24 8.55
C LEU A 127 8.16 -29.57 7.95
N SER A 128 8.21 -30.69 7.23
CA SER A 128 9.43 -31.15 6.53
C SER A 128 9.97 -30.03 5.65
N THR A 129 11.24 -30.10 5.29
CA THR A 129 11.99 -29.17 4.43
C THR A 129 11.36 -28.93 3.04
N GLN A 130 10.15 -29.38 2.80
CA GLN A 130 9.41 -29.26 1.53
C GLN A 130 8.09 -28.56 1.77
N LEU A 131 8.08 -27.25 1.62
CA LEU A 131 6.85 -26.47 1.52
C LEU A 131 6.29 -26.59 0.10
N SER A 132 5.05 -27.04 -0.05
CA SER A 132 4.38 -27.09 -1.36
C SER A 132 3.88 -25.71 -1.78
N PRO A 133 3.65 -25.46 -3.08
CA PRO A 133 3.02 -24.21 -3.54
C PRO A 133 1.69 -23.91 -2.87
N THR A 134 0.84 -24.94 -2.68
CA THR A 134 -0.45 -24.79 -2.00
C THR A 134 -0.28 -24.35 -0.55
N GLN A 135 0.60 -25.00 0.22
CA GLN A 135 0.87 -24.62 1.61
C GLN A 135 1.44 -23.19 1.72
N TYR A 136 2.20 -22.75 0.72
CA TYR A 136 2.71 -21.39 0.67
C TYR A 136 1.59 -20.38 0.38
N ALA A 137 0.67 -20.69 -0.54
CA ALA A 137 -0.49 -19.86 -0.82
C ALA A 137 -1.42 -19.78 0.41
N ASP A 138 -1.72 -20.92 1.03
CA ASP A 138 -2.53 -20.99 2.25
C ASP A 138 -1.93 -20.10 3.36
N LEU A 139 -0.60 -20.16 3.54
CA LEU A 139 0.08 -19.30 4.52
C LEU A 139 -0.11 -17.79 4.24
N ILE A 140 -0.10 -17.39 2.98
CA ILE A 140 -0.35 -15.99 2.59
C ILE A 140 -1.80 -15.61 2.91
N PHE A 141 -2.76 -16.45 2.54
CA PHE A 141 -4.19 -16.18 2.78
C PHE A 141 -4.53 -16.19 4.27
N ASP A 142 -4.05 -17.16 5.04
CA ASP A 142 -4.24 -17.22 6.49
C ASP A 142 -3.72 -15.95 7.19
N LYS A 143 -2.54 -15.45 6.76
CA LYS A 143 -1.99 -14.20 7.30
C LYS A 143 -2.83 -12.99 6.92
N LEU A 144 -3.34 -12.95 5.72
CA LEU A 144 -4.20 -11.85 5.27
C LEU A 144 -5.53 -11.87 6.02
N GLU A 145 -6.15 -13.04 6.19
CA GLU A 145 -7.37 -13.20 6.99
C GLU A 145 -7.13 -12.78 8.45
N GLN A 146 -6.03 -13.22 9.05
CA GLN A 146 -5.66 -12.80 10.41
C GLN A 146 -5.54 -11.27 10.53
N ILE A 147 -4.86 -10.61 9.58
CA ILE A 147 -4.71 -9.15 9.58
C ILE A 147 -6.07 -8.46 9.46
N VAL A 148 -6.95 -8.96 8.61
CA VAL A 148 -8.30 -8.41 8.44
C VAL A 148 -9.13 -8.58 9.72
N ASP A 149 -9.09 -9.74 10.35
CA ASP A 149 -9.81 -10.02 11.59
C ASP A 149 -9.34 -9.12 12.74
N GLU A 150 -8.02 -8.94 12.87
CA GLU A 150 -7.42 -8.05 13.88
C GLU A 150 -7.73 -6.56 13.65
N ASN A 151 -8.11 -6.18 12.42
CA ASN A 151 -8.37 -4.80 12.00
C ASN A 151 -9.77 -4.61 11.40
N SER A 152 -10.75 -5.39 11.83
CA SER A 152 -12.10 -5.47 11.24
C SER A 152 -12.89 -4.16 11.27
N ASP A 153 -12.51 -3.20 12.11
CA ASP A 153 -13.07 -1.85 12.13
C ASP A 153 -12.63 -1.01 10.91
N TYR A 154 -11.50 -1.33 10.30
CA TYR A 154 -10.87 -0.54 9.24
C TYR A 154 -10.86 -1.24 7.88
N ILE A 155 -10.80 -2.56 7.86
CA ILE A 155 -10.72 -3.39 6.66
C ILE A 155 -11.67 -4.57 6.72
N SER A 156 -12.08 -5.07 5.56
CA SER A 156 -12.88 -6.29 5.43
C SER A 156 -12.53 -7.06 4.16
N ILE A 157 -12.90 -8.33 4.11
CA ILE A 157 -12.80 -9.14 2.90
C ILE A 157 -14.08 -8.95 2.08
N ALA A 158 -13.95 -8.34 0.89
CA ALA A 158 -15.04 -8.22 -0.05
C ALA A 158 -15.11 -9.45 -0.97
N ARG A 159 -16.29 -10.04 -1.09
CA ARG A 159 -16.56 -11.20 -1.95
C ARG A 159 -17.52 -10.88 -3.09
N THR A 160 -18.22 -9.77 -2.99
CA THR A 160 -19.17 -9.29 -3.99
C THR A 160 -18.98 -7.80 -4.27
N PRO A 161 -19.45 -7.29 -5.43
CA PRO A 161 -19.46 -5.84 -5.67
C PRO A 161 -20.25 -5.06 -4.61
N ALA A 162 -21.29 -5.65 -4.02
CA ALA A 162 -22.07 -5.00 -2.98
C ALA A 162 -21.24 -4.73 -1.71
N ASP A 163 -20.34 -5.66 -1.36
CA ASP A 163 -19.45 -5.52 -0.20
C ASP A 163 -18.53 -4.30 -0.37
N LEU A 164 -18.01 -4.06 -1.57
CA LEU A 164 -17.14 -2.90 -1.88
C LEU A 164 -17.87 -1.57 -1.59
N TYR A 165 -19.12 -1.45 -2.03
CA TYR A 165 -19.92 -0.25 -1.80
C TYR A 165 -20.35 -0.10 -0.33
N GLU A 166 -20.61 -1.21 0.34
CA GLU A 166 -20.93 -1.21 1.77
C GLU A 166 -19.73 -0.75 2.61
N ASP A 167 -18.55 -1.30 2.33
CA ASP A 167 -17.31 -0.91 3.02
C ASP A 167 -17.00 0.57 2.80
N LYS A 168 -17.12 1.04 1.56
CA LYS A 168 -16.93 2.47 1.28
C LYS A 168 -17.89 3.35 2.10
N ARG A 169 -19.18 2.98 2.17
CA ARG A 169 -20.15 3.72 3.00
C ARG A 169 -19.81 3.71 4.50
N LYS A 170 -19.18 2.64 4.98
CA LYS A 170 -18.71 2.49 6.35
C LYS A 170 -17.31 3.06 6.60
N ASN A 171 -16.70 3.68 5.59
CA ASN A 171 -15.32 4.17 5.60
C ASN A 171 -14.29 3.06 5.94
N ARG A 172 -14.56 1.83 5.52
CA ARG A 172 -13.63 0.70 5.60
C ARG A 172 -12.96 0.47 4.25
N LYS A 173 -11.82 -0.17 4.28
CA LYS A 173 -11.09 -0.62 3.09
C LYS A 173 -11.44 -2.05 2.77
N SER A 174 -11.57 -2.37 1.48
CA SER A 174 -11.88 -3.72 1.02
C SER A 174 -10.64 -4.45 0.54
N ILE A 175 -10.46 -5.68 1.01
CA ILE A 175 -9.44 -6.60 0.53
C ILE A 175 -10.13 -7.71 -0.25
N MET A 176 -9.56 -8.09 -1.39
CA MET A 176 -9.99 -9.23 -2.18
C MET A 176 -8.78 -10.14 -2.38
N PHE A 177 -9.01 -11.44 -2.47
CA PHE A 177 -7.96 -12.43 -2.72
C PHE A 177 -7.82 -12.69 -4.21
N GLY A 178 -6.55 -12.77 -4.71
CA GLY A 178 -6.20 -13.05 -6.10
C GLY A 178 -5.02 -14.00 -6.26
#